data_3b693e6d17eb6a9f1390b98fbb44befd
#
_entry.id   3b693e6d17eb6a9f1390b98fbb44befd
#
_cell.length_a   1.000
_cell.length_b   1.000
_cell.length_c   1.000
_cell.angle_alpha   90.00
_cell.angle_beta   90.00
_cell.angle_gamma   90.00
#
_symmetry.space_group_name_H-M   'P 1'
#
loop_
_entity.id
_entity.type
_entity.pdbx_description
1 polymer ?
#
loop_
_entity_poly.entity_id
_entity_poly.type
_entity_poly.pdbx_seq_one_letter_code
_entity_poly.pdbx_strand_id
1 'polypeptide(L)'
;GSFTGLAAGSYTYNISDANGCTASCSVTITEPAVLVATCSVVSHVSCNGGTDGAADVTASGGTAPYTGTGSFTGLAAGTYTYNVSDANGCTATCSVTITEPAALVATCSVTANVSCNGGTDGAADVTASGGTAPYTGTGSFTGLAAGTYTYNVSDANGCTSSCSVTIT
;
A
#
# COMPACT_ATOMS: atom_id res chain seq x y z
N GLY A 1 -20.72 43.57 29.53
CA GLY A 1 -19.72 43.59 28.48
C GLY A 1 -19.69 42.27 27.74
N SER A 2 -19.31 42.30 26.46
CA SER A 2 -19.11 41.13 25.63
C SER A 2 -17.62 40.98 25.37
N PHE A 3 -17.08 39.76 25.53
CA PHE A 3 -15.67 39.45 25.28
C PHE A 3 -15.60 38.52 24.07
N THR A 4 -14.81 38.86 23.07
CA THR A 4 -14.63 38.12 21.81
C THR A 4 -13.17 37.79 21.57
N GLY A 5 -12.90 36.79 20.74
CA GLY A 5 -11.52 36.38 20.40
C GLY A 5 -10.77 35.67 21.53
N LEU A 6 -11.49 35.00 22.44
CA LEU A 6 -10.92 34.28 23.54
C LEU A 6 -10.40 32.88 23.04
N ALA A 7 -9.18 32.53 23.39
CA ALA A 7 -8.64 31.20 23.20
C ALA A 7 -9.29 30.18 24.16
N ALA A 8 -9.03 28.88 23.95
CA ALA A 8 -9.39 27.86 24.92
C ALA A 8 -8.73 28.13 26.26
N GLY A 9 -9.50 28.02 27.36
CA GLY A 9 -9.02 28.32 28.70
C GLY A 9 -10.16 28.69 29.64
N SER A 10 -9.83 28.83 30.91
CA SER A 10 -10.80 29.30 31.94
C SER A 10 -10.55 30.77 32.26
N TYR A 11 -11.61 31.57 32.16
CA TYR A 11 -11.61 33.01 32.39
C TYR A 11 -12.48 33.34 33.56
N THR A 12 -11.94 34.12 34.51
CA THR A 12 -12.69 34.63 35.67
C THR A 12 -12.87 36.14 35.52
N TYR A 13 -14.09 36.60 35.56
CA TYR A 13 -14.45 37.99 35.46
C TYR A 13 -14.98 38.48 36.81
N ASN A 14 -14.43 39.59 37.29
CA ASN A 14 -14.86 40.27 38.50
C ASN A 14 -15.65 41.54 38.12
N ILE A 15 -16.81 41.71 38.74
CA ILE A 15 -17.66 42.87 38.58
C ILE A 15 -17.78 43.56 39.94
N SER A 16 -17.74 44.88 39.98
CA SER A 16 -17.98 45.67 41.19
C SER A 16 -19.08 46.71 40.90
N ASP A 17 -19.89 46.96 41.90
CA ASP A 17 -20.84 48.07 41.86
C ASP A 17 -20.23 49.39 42.37
N ALA A 18 -21.00 50.47 42.33
CA ALA A 18 -20.59 51.82 42.79
C ALA A 18 -20.32 51.85 44.30
N ASN A 19 -20.85 50.92 45.06
CA ASN A 19 -20.69 50.80 46.50
C ASN A 19 -19.48 49.90 46.93
N GLY A 20 -18.77 49.37 45.91
CA GLY A 20 -17.60 48.49 46.14
C GLY A 20 -17.97 47.02 46.39
N CYS A 21 -19.24 46.59 46.26
CA CYS A 21 -19.61 45.20 46.30
C CYS A 21 -19.08 44.45 45.05
N THR A 22 -18.46 43.28 45.25
CA THR A 22 -17.88 42.50 44.18
C THR A 22 -18.58 41.19 43.96
N ALA A 23 -18.69 40.77 42.69
CA ALA A 23 -19.13 39.43 42.32
C ALA A 23 -18.19 38.90 41.25
N SER A 24 -17.99 37.57 41.20
CA SER A 24 -17.18 36.93 40.18
C SER A 24 -17.93 35.83 39.44
N CYS A 25 -17.67 35.68 38.18
CA CYS A 25 -18.12 34.53 37.39
C CYS A 25 -16.97 33.95 36.60
N SER A 26 -17.02 32.63 36.38
CA SER A 26 -16.04 31.90 35.58
C SER A 26 -16.69 31.24 34.38
N VAL A 27 -16.03 31.31 33.24
CA VAL A 27 -16.41 30.60 31.99
C VAL A 27 -15.23 29.87 31.45
N THR A 28 -15.45 28.65 30.97
CA THR A 28 -14.42 27.83 30.31
C THR A 28 -14.74 27.78 28.82
N ILE A 29 -13.77 28.18 28.01
CA ILE A 29 -13.76 28.02 26.55
C ILE A 29 -12.99 26.75 26.25
N THR A 30 -13.59 25.84 25.50
CA THR A 30 -12.96 24.59 25.07
C THR A 30 -12.64 24.63 23.58
N GLU A 31 -11.65 23.88 23.17
CA GLU A 31 -11.33 23.64 21.77
C GLU A 31 -11.47 22.13 21.46
N PRO A 32 -11.74 21.76 20.21
CA PRO A 32 -11.72 20.36 19.79
C PRO A 32 -10.32 19.75 19.96
N ALA A 33 -10.26 18.43 20.11
CA ALA A 33 -8.98 17.72 20.04
C ALA A 33 -8.34 17.94 18.66
N VAL A 34 -7.02 17.90 18.59
CA VAL A 34 -6.28 18.04 17.33
C VAL A 34 -6.74 16.98 16.32
N LEU A 35 -7.02 17.40 15.09
CA LEU A 35 -7.34 16.49 13.99
C LEU A 35 -6.08 15.66 13.64
N VAL A 36 -6.23 14.34 13.61
CA VAL A 36 -5.18 13.39 13.23
C VAL A 36 -5.68 12.52 12.08
N ALA A 37 -4.92 12.46 10.99
CA ALA A 37 -5.13 11.53 9.89
C ALA A 37 -4.20 10.32 10.06
N THR A 38 -4.73 9.12 9.83
CA THR A 38 -3.97 7.86 9.89
C THR A 38 -4.16 7.10 8.58
N CYS A 39 -3.05 6.75 7.93
CA CYS A 39 -3.00 5.91 6.74
C CYS A 39 -2.46 4.52 7.10
N SER A 40 -3.06 3.48 6.57
CA SER A 40 -2.59 2.10 6.72
C SER A 40 -2.64 1.35 5.40
N VAL A 41 -1.68 0.43 5.18
CA VAL A 41 -1.72 -0.48 4.04
C VAL A 41 -2.75 -1.56 4.33
N VAL A 42 -3.67 -1.79 3.38
CA VAL A 42 -4.61 -2.92 3.38
C VAL A 42 -4.00 -4.08 2.61
N SER A 43 -3.44 -3.82 1.42
CA SER A 43 -2.71 -4.79 0.61
C SER A 43 -1.61 -4.11 -0.20
N HIS A 44 -0.51 -4.82 -0.39
CA HIS A 44 0.51 -4.47 -1.38
C HIS A 44 0.12 -5.02 -2.76
N VAL A 45 0.82 -4.59 -3.80
CA VAL A 45 0.62 -5.11 -5.16
C VAL A 45 1.07 -6.57 -5.22
N SER A 46 0.26 -7.44 -5.82
CA SER A 46 0.51 -8.88 -5.87
C SER A 46 1.56 -9.27 -6.93
N CYS A 47 1.59 -8.57 -8.07
CA CYS A 47 2.53 -8.80 -9.16
C CYS A 47 3.29 -7.52 -9.50
N ASN A 48 4.55 -7.65 -9.87
CA ASN A 48 5.34 -6.50 -10.35
C ASN A 48 4.63 -5.77 -11.49
N GLY A 49 4.47 -4.45 -11.37
CA GLY A 49 3.74 -3.60 -12.31
C GLY A 49 2.22 -3.68 -12.19
N GLY A 50 1.68 -4.40 -11.21
CA GLY A 50 0.24 -4.47 -10.96
C GLY A 50 -0.33 -3.22 -10.30
N THR A 51 -1.66 -3.18 -10.16
CA THR A 51 -2.40 -2.05 -9.57
C THR A 51 -3.49 -2.52 -8.59
N ASP A 52 -3.23 -3.60 -7.88
CA ASP A 52 -4.19 -4.20 -6.93
C ASP A 52 -3.87 -3.88 -5.47
N GLY A 53 -2.97 -2.94 -5.23
CA GLY A 53 -2.68 -2.41 -3.91
C GLY A 53 -3.86 -1.64 -3.33
N ALA A 54 -3.95 -1.60 -1.99
CA ALA A 54 -5.00 -0.88 -1.28
C ALA A 54 -4.49 -0.25 0.02
N ALA A 55 -5.08 0.90 0.35
CA ALA A 55 -4.82 1.65 1.58
C ALA A 55 -6.12 2.10 2.21
N ASP A 56 -6.10 2.28 3.52
CA ASP A 56 -7.20 2.84 4.29
C ASP A 56 -6.78 4.11 5.00
N VAL A 57 -7.66 5.12 4.98
CA VAL A 57 -7.44 6.43 5.59
C VAL A 57 -8.53 6.70 6.61
N THR A 58 -8.12 6.93 7.83
CA THR A 58 -9.01 7.25 8.95
C THR A 58 -8.66 8.58 9.59
N ALA A 59 -9.59 9.14 10.35
CA ALA A 59 -9.37 10.37 11.10
C ALA A 59 -9.87 10.25 12.54
N SER A 60 -9.23 11.00 13.44
CA SER A 60 -9.65 11.15 14.81
C SER A 60 -9.38 12.56 15.30
N GLY A 61 -10.03 12.98 16.41
CA GLY A 61 -9.96 14.38 16.85
C GLY A 61 -10.73 15.32 15.94
N GLY A 62 -10.49 16.63 16.02
CA GLY A 62 -11.24 17.63 15.26
C GLY A 62 -12.74 17.55 15.49
N THR A 63 -13.53 17.99 14.50
CA THR A 63 -14.98 17.99 14.53
C THR A 63 -15.56 17.22 13.33
N ALA A 64 -16.23 16.09 13.57
CA ALA A 64 -16.89 15.32 12.50
C ALA A 64 -18.03 16.12 11.84
N PRO A 65 -18.39 15.86 10.55
CA PRO A 65 -17.87 14.81 9.69
C PRO A 65 -16.51 15.12 9.09
N TYR A 66 -15.78 14.05 8.71
CA TYR A 66 -14.49 14.17 8.03
C TYR A 66 -14.64 13.94 6.53
N THR A 67 -13.77 14.58 5.74
CA THR A 67 -13.60 14.35 4.30
C THR A 67 -12.19 13.87 4.01
N GLY A 68 -12.00 13.13 2.90
CA GLY A 68 -10.68 12.55 2.54
C GLY A 68 -10.34 11.24 3.25
N THR A 69 -11.27 10.68 4.05
CA THR A 69 -11.18 9.36 4.67
C THR A 69 -11.84 8.30 3.78
N GLY A 70 -11.47 7.03 3.97
CA GLY A 70 -12.05 5.89 3.28
C GLY A 70 -11.01 4.91 2.76
N SER A 71 -11.48 3.90 2.04
CA SER A 71 -10.64 2.87 1.44
C SER A 71 -10.31 3.20 -0.01
N PHE A 72 -9.04 3.20 -0.35
CA PHE A 72 -8.48 3.47 -1.67
C PHE A 72 -7.92 2.18 -2.23
N THR A 73 -8.40 1.77 -3.39
CA THR A 73 -8.02 0.53 -4.09
C THR A 73 -7.51 0.82 -5.49
N GLY A 74 -6.93 -0.19 -6.14
CA GLY A 74 -6.39 -0.01 -7.48
C GLY A 74 -5.06 0.76 -7.49
N LEU A 75 -4.30 0.68 -6.40
CA LEU A 75 -3.05 1.41 -6.23
C LEU A 75 -1.88 0.63 -6.81
N ALA A 76 -1.05 1.29 -7.63
CA ALA A 76 0.26 0.78 -8.02
C ALA A 76 1.26 0.90 -6.85
N ALA A 77 2.45 0.33 -7.01
CA ALA A 77 3.54 0.58 -6.08
C ALA A 77 3.93 2.07 -6.10
N GLY A 78 4.09 2.66 -4.92
CA GLY A 78 4.38 4.09 -4.78
C GLY A 78 4.01 4.62 -3.40
N THR A 79 4.33 5.89 -3.16
CA THR A 79 3.96 6.60 -1.94
C THR A 79 2.79 7.53 -2.22
N TYR A 80 1.74 7.38 -1.45
CA TYR A 80 0.49 8.15 -1.54
C TYR A 80 0.34 9.02 -0.30
N THR A 81 0.01 10.30 -0.51
CA THR A 81 -0.28 11.24 0.57
C THR A 81 -1.74 11.66 0.48
N TYR A 82 -2.45 11.54 1.58
CA TYR A 82 -3.85 11.87 1.70
C TYR A 82 -4.04 13.07 2.63
N ASN A 83 -4.95 13.96 2.25
CA ASN A 83 -5.38 15.10 3.05
C ASN A 83 -6.77 14.81 3.62
N VAL A 84 -6.91 14.98 4.91
CA VAL A 84 -8.19 14.87 5.63
C VAL A 84 -8.60 16.24 6.13
N SER A 85 -9.88 16.59 6.02
CA SER A 85 -10.43 17.80 6.60
C SER A 85 -11.59 17.47 7.53
N ASP A 86 -11.76 18.25 8.58
CA ASP A 86 -12.91 18.20 9.49
C ASP A 86 -14.01 19.19 9.09
N ALA A 87 -15.13 19.19 9.82
CA ALA A 87 -16.27 20.08 9.57
C ALA A 87 -15.94 21.57 9.75
N ASN A 88 -14.91 21.91 10.51
CA ASN A 88 -14.44 23.28 10.74
C ASN A 88 -13.36 23.73 9.75
N GLY A 89 -12.96 22.85 8.81
CA GLY A 89 -11.91 23.13 7.84
C GLY A 89 -10.49 22.95 8.37
N CYS A 90 -10.30 22.36 9.56
CA CYS A 90 -8.97 21.93 10.01
C CYS A 90 -8.50 20.79 9.13
N THR A 91 -7.21 20.75 8.82
CA THR A 91 -6.62 19.74 7.91
C THR A 91 -5.52 18.95 8.59
N ALA A 92 -5.42 17.67 8.25
CA ALA A 92 -4.33 16.77 8.63
C ALA A 92 -3.93 15.93 7.43
N THR A 93 -2.67 15.48 7.40
CA THR A 93 -2.14 14.66 6.31
C THR A 93 -1.55 13.37 6.85
N CYS A 94 -1.64 12.30 6.08
CA CYS A 94 -0.90 11.07 6.31
C CYS A 94 -0.34 10.53 5.00
N SER A 95 0.69 9.68 5.06
CA SER A 95 1.29 9.04 3.90
C SER A 95 1.41 7.54 4.12
N VAL A 96 1.27 6.78 3.03
CA VAL A 96 1.40 5.33 3.01
C VAL A 96 2.18 4.90 1.78
N THR A 97 3.01 3.87 1.90
CA THR A 97 3.78 3.31 0.78
C THR A 97 3.26 1.93 0.43
N ILE A 98 2.80 1.78 -0.81
CA ILE A 98 2.44 0.50 -1.42
C ILE A 98 3.69 -0.02 -2.11
N THR A 99 4.04 -1.27 -1.86
CA THR A 99 5.18 -1.96 -2.48
C THR A 99 4.71 -3.02 -3.46
N GLU A 100 5.62 -3.50 -4.30
CA GLU A 100 5.40 -4.63 -5.22
C GLU A 100 6.55 -5.62 -5.09
N PRO A 101 6.36 -6.91 -5.45
CA PRO A 101 7.44 -7.88 -5.50
C PRO A 101 8.39 -7.58 -6.67
N ALA A 102 9.58 -8.15 -6.63
CA ALA A 102 10.47 -8.15 -7.79
C ALA A 102 9.78 -8.87 -8.97
N ALA A 103 10.09 -8.46 -10.19
CA ALA A 103 9.55 -9.10 -11.39
C ALA A 103 9.87 -10.60 -11.40
N LEU A 104 8.87 -11.44 -11.72
CA LEU A 104 9.08 -12.86 -11.93
C LEU A 104 9.87 -13.08 -13.23
N VAL A 105 10.97 -13.80 -13.14
CA VAL A 105 11.84 -14.14 -14.27
C VAL A 105 11.97 -15.65 -14.36
N ALA A 106 11.54 -16.21 -15.50
CA ALA A 106 11.81 -17.60 -15.86
C ALA A 106 13.12 -17.69 -16.64
N THR A 107 13.95 -18.68 -16.34
CA THR A 107 15.21 -18.95 -17.03
C THR A 107 15.24 -20.41 -17.47
N CYS A 108 15.47 -20.63 -18.77
CA CYS A 108 15.63 -21.95 -19.36
C CYS A 108 17.10 -22.18 -19.76
N SER A 109 17.58 -23.36 -19.54
CA SER A 109 18.94 -23.81 -19.98
C SER A 109 18.89 -25.20 -20.57
N VAL A 110 19.65 -25.43 -21.64
CA VAL A 110 19.90 -26.79 -22.17
C VAL A 110 20.84 -27.51 -21.22
N THR A 111 20.45 -28.69 -20.74
CA THR A 111 21.32 -29.56 -19.94
C THR A 111 21.90 -30.73 -20.77
N ALA A 112 21.19 -31.12 -21.84
CA ALA A 112 21.69 -32.06 -22.83
C ALA A 112 21.03 -31.80 -24.20
N ASN A 113 21.81 -31.86 -25.29
CA ASN A 113 21.31 -32.00 -26.65
C ASN A 113 21.06 -33.46 -27.00
N VAL A 114 20.32 -33.74 -28.10
CA VAL A 114 20.16 -35.14 -28.55
C VAL A 114 21.48 -35.73 -28.99
N SER A 115 21.69 -37.00 -28.65
CA SER A 115 22.96 -37.70 -28.97
C SER A 115 23.07 -38.14 -30.42
N CYS A 116 21.93 -38.27 -31.14
CA CYS A 116 21.90 -38.70 -32.52
C CYS A 116 20.64 -38.12 -33.24
N ASN A 117 20.72 -38.09 -34.57
CA ASN A 117 19.59 -37.61 -35.39
C ASN A 117 18.33 -38.46 -35.13
N GLY A 118 17.21 -37.76 -34.79
CA GLY A 118 15.97 -38.39 -34.38
C GLY A 118 15.94 -38.89 -32.92
N GLY A 119 16.99 -38.62 -32.13
CA GLY A 119 17.01 -38.96 -30.71
C GLY A 119 16.01 -38.13 -29.88
N THR A 120 15.70 -38.66 -28.70
CA THR A 120 14.80 -38.03 -27.73
C THR A 120 15.39 -37.98 -26.33
N ASP A 121 16.70 -37.88 -26.26
CA ASP A 121 17.48 -37.86 -25.01
C ASP A 121 17.96 -36.47 -24.61
N GLY A 122 17.44 -35.42 -25.27
CA GLY A 122 17.68 -34.05 -24.89
C GLY A 122 17.05 -33.68 -23.54
N ALA A 123 17.62 -32.70 -22.90
CA ALA A 123 17.13 -32.22 -21.59
C ALA A 123 17.33 -30.73 -21.41
N ALA A 124 16.41 -30.14 -20.65
CA ALA A 124 16.44 -28.75 -20.27
C ALA A 124 16.07 -28.55 -18.80
N ASP A 125 16.60 -27.52 -18.20
CA ASP A 125 16.25 -27.10 -16.84
C ASP A 125 15.57 -25.73 -16.86
N VAL A 126 14.53 -25.60 -16.05
CA VAL A 126 13.72 -24.37 -15.92
C VAL A 126 13.77 -23.92 -14.48
N THR A 127 14.23 -22.69 -14.28
CA THR A 127 14.31 -22.06 -12.97
C THR A 127 13.54 -20.74 -12.95
N ALA A 128 13.22 -20.25 -11.76
CA ALA A 128 12.57 -18.98 -11.56
C ALA A 128 13.23 -18.15 -10.47
N SER A 129 13.14 -16.84 -10.60
CA SER A 129 13.56 -15.87 -9.59
C SER A 129 12.62 -14.66 -9.57
N GLY A 130 12.64 -13.89 -8.46
CA GLY A 130 11.67 -12.80 -8.28
C GLY A 130 10.27 -13.32 -8.02
N GLY A 131 9.26 -12.47 -8.14
CA GLY A 131 7.88 -12.83 -7.77
C GLY A 131 7.75 -13.30 -6.33
N THR A 132 6.75 -14.12 -6.06
CA THR A 132 6.44 -14.67 -4.73
C THR A 132 6.45 -16.21 -4.77
N ALA A 133 7.43 -16.84 -4.13
CA ALA A 133 7.48 -18.32 -4.04
C ALA A 133 6.28 -18.89 -3.26
N PRO A 134 5.84 -20.16 -3.54
CA PRO A 134 6.44 -21.13 -4.43
C PRO A 134 6.16 -20.91 -5.91
N TYR A 135 7.02 -21.47 -6.76
CA TYR A 135 6.85 -21.42 -8.21
C TYR A 135 6.32 -22.75 -8.76
N THR A 136 5.55 -22.67 -9.86
CA THR A 136 5.10 -23.81 -10.66
C THR A 136 5.66 -23.69 -12.07
N GLY A 137 5.81 -24.83 -12.77
CA GLY A 137 6.40 -24.85 -14.11
C GLY A 137 7.92 -24.85 -14.16
N THR A 138 8.60 -24.91 -13.00
CA THR A 138 10.05 -25.08 -12.86
C THR A 138 10.41 -26.57 -12.73
N GLY A 139 11.66 -26.89 -13.02
CA GLY A 139 12.22 -28.25 -12.86
C GLY A 139 12.98 -28.70 -14.07
N SER A 140 13.42 -29.97 -14.05
CA SER A 140 14.18 -30.62 -15.12
C SER A 140 13.24 -31.39 -16.04
N PHE A 141 13.33 -31.11 -17.34
CA PHE A 141 12.55 -31.72 -18.41
C PHE A 141 13.49 -32.59 -19.25
N THR A 142 13.20 -33.85 -19.36
CA THR A 142 14.03 -34.86 -20.08
C THR A 142 13.21 -35.54 -21.18
N GLY A 143 13.88 -36.31 -22.04
CA GLY A 143 13.19 -37.01 -23.12
C GLY A 143 12.81 -36.08 -24.28
N LEU A 144 13.55 -34.99 -24.47
CA LEU A 144 13.23 -33.97 -25.48
C LEU A 144 13.90 -34.35 -26.82
N ALA A 145 13.15 -34.25 -27.90
CA ALA A 145 13.67 -34.29 -29.26
C ALA A 145 14.36 -32.95 -29.63
N ALA A 146 15.06 -32.90 -30.74
CA ALA A 146 15.54 -31.64 -31.30
C ALA A 146 14.33 -30.73 -31.61
N GLY A 147 14.39 -29.47 -31.18
CA GLY A 147 13.28 -28.51 -31.34
C GLY A 147 13.32 -27.38 -30.33
N THR A 148 12.42 -26.41 -30.48
CA THR A 148 12.28 -25.28 -29.56
C THR A 148 11.12 -25.51 -28.60
N TYR A 149 11.39 -25.38 -27.31
CA TYR A 149 10.44 -25.58 -26.23
C TYR A 149 10.26 -24.27 -25.46
N THR A 150 9.00 -23.89 -25.20
CA THR A 150 8.66 -22.73 -24.39
C THR A 150 7.99 -23.20 -23.10
N TYR A 151 8.51 -22.75 -21.98
CA TYR A 151 8.01 -23.08 -20.65
C TYR A 151 7.42 -21.81 -20.00
N ASN A 152 6.28 -22.00 -19.37
CA ASN A 152 5.61 -20.97 -18.57
C ASN A 152 5.81 -21.28 -17.09
N VAL A 153 6.20 -20.29 -16.34
CA VAL A 153 6.35 -20.35 -14.88
C VAL A 153 5.33 -19.43 -14.25
N SER A 154 4.70 -19.88 -13.18
CA SER A 154 3.83 -19.03 -12.35
C SER A 154 4.34 -19.01 -10.92
N ASP A 155 4.14 -17.88 -10.24
CA ASP A 155 4.40 -17.73 -8.81
C ASP A 155 3.14 -17.99 -7.97
N ALA A 156 3.26 -17.83 -6.63
CA ALA A 156 2.16 -18.06 -5.69
C ALA A 156 0.99 -17.08 -5.85
N ASN A 157 1.24 -15.89 -6.40
CA ASN A 157 0.22 -14.87 -6.64
C ASN A 157 -0.41 -14.97 -8.04
N GLY A 158 0.04 -15.96 -8.86
CA GLY A 158 -0.43 -16.16 -10.22
C GLY A 158 0.24 -15.25 -11.26
N CYS A 159 1.31 -14.54 -10.89
CA CYS A 159 2.12 -13.80 -11.86
C CYS A 159 2.85 -14.79 -12.75
N THR A 160 2.98 -14.49 -14.04
CA THR A 160 3.54 -15.43 -15.03
C THR A 160 4.77 -14.86 -15.73
N SER A 161 5.69 -15.76 -16.08
CA SER A 161 6.84 -15.46 -16.92
C SER A 161 7.12 -16.66 -17.82
N SER A 162 7.76 -16.45 -18.97
CA SER A 162 8.11 -17.54 -19.87
C SER A 162 9.55 -17.46 -20.33
N CYS A 163 10.12 -18.63 -20.65
CA CYS A 163 11.42 -18.74 -21.29
C CYS A 163 11.37 -19.80 -22.39
N SER A 164 12.29 -19.72 -23.33
CA SER A 164 12.40 -20.68 -24.43
C SER A 164 13.82 -21.21 -24.53
N VAL A 165 13.93 -22.48 -24.95
CA VAL A 165 15.20 -23.17 -25.14
C VAL A 165 15.13 -24.03 -26.41
N THR A 166 16.23 -24.15 -27.11
CA THR A 166 16.35 -24.99 -28.34
C THR A 166 17.29 -26.14 -28.08
N ILE A 167 16.78 -27.37 -28.25
CA ILE A 167 17.51 -28.61 -28.23
C ILE A 167 17.98 -28.93 -29.65
N THR A 168 19.26 -29.21 -29.85
CA THR A 168 19.87 -29.48 -31.14
C THR A 168 20.51 -30.86 -31.21
#